data_949927c4f866c6477cadc04494a0e8f6
#
_entry.id   949927c4f866c6477cadc04494a0e8f6
#
_cell.length_a   1.000
_cell.length_b   1.000
_cell.length_c   1.000
_cell.angle_alpha   90.00
_cell.angle_beta   90.00
_cell.angle_gamma   90.00
#
_symmetry.space_group_name_H-M   'P 1'
#
loop_
_entity.id
_entity.type
_entity.pdbx_description
1 polymer ?
#
loop_
_entity_poly.entity_id
_entity_poly.type
_entity_poly.pdbx_seq_one_letter_code
_entity_poly.pdbx_strand_id
1 'polypeptide(L)'
;MDSKMARDHEPNLAAALSEASVPWSSAEPQLNGGRVATTEPIPSRRLLGAKASYTTRHLVRAIRSEPTGFDLHRAPGLRAHSGDVTLARVVEIGQHQAIEGPDSRRALLFPGDEILVAYGNRYAPDQFEAEVPQDLGVTHLVAAGGVAGQMLSRHSKMAHPTVIEPLGLLAREGAVVNLASYAPHRLWNGALAQSAPRPPLVAVIGTSMDSGKTTTAGALIRGLTAAGLRVSAGKVTGTGAGRDAWLFADSGAVPVLDFTDFGHPSTYHLSFPELRALFIGIVGALGQADPDVIILEVADGVLQAETAELMADPLFGDYVKAVVFTAVDAVGAFAGVRLLADLGLSVAAVAGVVTSSPLASREAETATSIPVVVTNELADPEVAARVLSPYLGPLPSRDPTLVAP
;
A
#
# COMPACT_ATOMS: atom_id res chain seq x y z
N MET A 1 -3.82 -58.01 16.46
CA MET A 1 -3.49 -57.76 15.07
C MET A 1 -4.05 -56.37 14.78
N ASP A 2 -3.33 -55.44 15.20
CA ASP A 2 -2.53 -54.41 14.56
C ASP A 2 -3.33 -53.50 13.59
N SER A 3 -3.79 -52.37 14.15
CA SER A 3 -4.13 -51.16 13.39
C SER A 3 -3.21 -50.04 13.86
N LYS A 4 -1.99 -50.04 13.32
CA LYS A 4 -1.04 -48.93 13.34
C LYS A 4 -0.66 -48.68 11.89
N MET A 5 -1.15 -47.57 11.32
CA MET A 5 -0.52 -46.80 10.24
C MET A 5 -1.50 -45.77 9.76
N ALA A 6 -1.21 -44.52 10.06
CA ALA A 6 -1.23 -43.36 9.21
C ALA A 6 -1.42 -42.08 10.04
N ARG A 7 -0.36 -41.67 10.67
CA ARG A 7 -0.13 -40.23 10.98
C ARG A 7 1.28 -40.00 10.53
N ASP A 8 1.43 -39.21 9.50
CA ASP A 8 2.63 -38.39 9.20
C ASP A 8 2.52 -37.93 7.74
N HIS A 9 2.14 -36.67 7.61
CA HIS A 9 2.65 -35.69 6.63
C HIS A 9 1.67 -34.51 6.53
N GLU A 10 1.65 -33.68 7.57
CA GLU A 10 1.25 -32.29 7.38
C GLU A 10 2.51 -31.52 6.99
N PRO A 11 2.57 -30.86 5.81
CA PRO A 11 3.65 -29.96 5.50
C PRO A 11 3.51 -28.71 6.39
N ASN A 12 4.45 -28.54 7.30
CA ASN A 12 4.56 -27.36 8.15
C ASN A 12 4.94 -26.15 7.29
N LEU A 13 3.96 -25.32 6.97
CA LEU A 13 4.13 -24.10 6.18
C LEU A 13 5.17 -23.14 6.81
N ALA A 14 5.32 -23.17 8.13
CA ALA A 14 6.32 -22.38 8.85
C ALA A 14 7.76 -22.86 8.58
N ALA A 15 7.95 -24.13 8.24
CA ALA A 15 9.27 -24.68 7.90
C ALA A 15 9.71 -24.31 6.46
N ALA A 16 8.77 -24.16 5.54
CA ALA A 16 9.06 -23.75 4.16
C ALA A 16 9.50 -22.28 4.03
N LEU A 17 9.16 -21.43 5.01
CA LEU A 17 9.53 -20.01 5.03
C LEU A 17 10.89 -19.75 5.70
N SER A 18 11.50 -20.77 6.34
CA SER A 18 12.73 -20.62 7.14
C SER A 18 14.03 -20.88 6.37
N GLU A 19 13.99 -21.40 5.14
CA GLU A 19 15.20 -21.81 4.40
C GLU A 19 15.71 -20.81 3.35
N ALA A 20 15.09 -19.64 3.22
CA ALA A 20 15.52 -18.60 2.27
C ALA A 20 16.35 -17.48 2.92
N SER A 21 17.35 -17.82 3.75
CA SER A 21 18.32 -16.83 4.22
C SER A 21 19.51 -16.77 3.26
N VAL A 22 19.47 -15.82 2.32
CA VAL A 22 20.65 -15.42 1.54
C VAL A 22 21.41 -14.36 2.36
N PRO A 23 22.74 -14.54 2.61
CA PRO A 23 23.48 -13.57 3.41
C PRO A 23 23.66 -12.26 2.65
N TRP A 24 23.27 -11.16 3.30
CA TRP A 24 23.46 -9.80 2.79
C TRP A 24 24.95 -9.43 2.79
N SER A 25 25.50 -9.16 1.61
CA SER A 25 26.83 -8.58 1.43
C SER A 25 26.70 -7.05 1.41
N SER A 26 27.27 -6.39 2.41
CA SER A 26 27.50 -4.94 2.43
C SER A 26 28.62 -4.61 1.42
N ALA A 27 28.29 -4.47 0.15
CA ALA A 27 29.18 -3.92 -0.85
C ALA A 27 28.90 -2.42 -1.02
N GLU A 28 29.81 -1.59 -0.55
CA GLU A 28 29.87 -0.17 -0.94
C GLU A 28 29.92 -0.06 -2.48
N PRO A 29 29.24 0.91 -3.10
CA PRO A 29 29.29 1.07 -4.54
C PRO A 29 30.71 1.52 -4.94
N GLN A 30 31.47 0.62 -5.53
CA GLN A 30 32.73 0.97 -6.22
C GLN A 30 32.40 1.84 -7.43
N LEU A 31 32.80 3.09 -7.38
CA LEU A 31 32.85 4.02 -8.51
C LEU A 31 33.80 3.45 -9.56
N ASN A 32 33.29 2.71 -10.54
CA ASN A 32 34.04 2.28 -11.70
C ASN A 32 34.13 3.39 -12.75
N GLY A 33 35.33 3.60 -13.17
CA GLY A 33 35.87 4.68 -13.96
C GLY A 33 35.14 5.15 -15.20
N GLY A 34 35.04 6.46 -15.35
CA GLY A 34 35.27 7.15 -16.59
C GLY A 34 34.15 7.14 -17.64
N ARG A 35 32.88 7.44 -17.27
CA ARG A 35 31.94 8.05 -18.22
C ARG A 35 31.24 9.19 -17.50
N VAL A 36 31.45 10.41 -18.01
CA VAL A 36 30.88 11.65 -17.46
C VAL A 36 29.34 11.53 -17.51
N ALA A 37 28.71 11.54 -16.36
CA ALA A 37 27.28 11.73 -16.27
C ALA A 37 26.96 13.10 -16.89
N THR A 38 26.13 13.13 -17.93
CA THR A 38 25.67 14.40 -18.48
C THR A 38 24.51 14.86 -17.61
N THR A 39 24.72 16.01 -16.97
CA THR A 39 23.70 16.71 -16.20
C THR A 39 23.17 17.84 -17.06
N GLU A 40 21.89 17.83 -17.40
CA GLU A 40 21.22 18.86 -18.19
C GLU A 40 20.25 19.63 -17.30
N PRO A 41 20.43 20.96 -17.10
CA PRO A 41 19.49 21.77 -16.34
C PRO A 41 18.09 21.73 -16.94
N ILE A 42 17.08 21.55 -16.11
CA ILE A 42 15.68 21.57 -16.55
C ILE A 42 15.13 22.99 -16.38
N PRO A 43 14.64 23.63 -17.43
CA PRO A 43 13.91 24.89 -17.28
C PRO A 43 12.69 24.70 -16.36
N SER A 44 12.53 25.58 -15.38
CA SER A 44 11.41 25.53 -14.41
C SER A 44 10.05 25.38 -15.09
N ARG A 45 9.85 26.10 -16.21
CA ARG A 45 8.60 26.02 -16.99
C ARG A 45 8.32 24.61 -17.51
N ARG A 46 9.35 23.87 -17.92
CA ARG A 46 9.22 22.49 -18.42
C ARG A 46 8.82 21.56 -17.27
N LEU A 47 9.51 21.66 -16.14
CA LEU A 47 9.24 20.84 -14.97
C LEU A 47 7.84 21.09 -14.40
N LEU A 48 7.42 22.35 -14.28
CA LEU A 48 6.07 22.73 -13.84
C LEU A 48 4.97 22.37 -14.84
N GLY A 49 5.31 22.26 -16.13
CA GLY A 49 4.39 21.88 -17.21
C GLY A 49 4.19 20.37 -17.34
N ALA A 50 5.05 19.54 -16.76
CA ALA A 50 4.91 18.11 -16.78
C ALA A 50 3.69 17.66 -15.96
N LYS A 51 2.99 16.59 -16.42
CA LYS A 51 1.88 16.00 -15.67
C LYS A 51 2.45 15.20 -14.50
N ALA A 52 2.34 15.72 -13.31
CA ALA A 52 2.81 15.05 -12.10
C ALA A 52 1.86 13.96 -11.65
N SER A 53 2.38 12.99 -10.90
CA SER A 53 1.64 11.84 -10.40
C SER A 53 1.35 11.93 -8.89
N TYR A 54 0.44 11.08 -8.41
CA TYR A 54 0.15 10.94 -6.98
C TYR A 54 1.41 10.55 -6.19
N THR A 55 2.21 9.58 -6.69
CA THR A 55 3.44 9.16 -6.02
C THR A 55 4.44 10.29 -5.85
N THR A 56 4.45 11.27 -6.75
CA THR A 56 5.36 12.44 -6.69
C THR A 56 4.78 13.66 -5.97
N ARG A 57 3.59 13.55 -5.32
CA ARG A 57 2.85 14.70 -4.76
C ARG A 57 3.66 15.55 -3.77
N HIS A 58 4.46 14.92 -2.93
CA HIS A 58 5.27 15.65 -1.94
C HIS A 58 6.44 16.38 -2.60
N LEU A 59 7.11 15.75 -3.55
CA LEU A 59 8.14 16.40 -4.37
C LEU A 59 7.57 17.58 -5.15
N VAL A 60 6.37 17.43 -5.74
CA VAL A 60 5.71 18.51 -6.51
C VAL A 60 5.42 19.74 -5.66
N ARG A 61 5.10 19.56 -4.37
CA ARG A 61 4.96 20.69 -3.43
C ARG A 61 6.28 21.45 -3.30
N ALA A 62 7.41 20.73 -3.16
CA ALA A 62 8.74 21.34 -3.10
C ALA A 62 9.12 22.03 -4.43
N ILE A 63 8.86 21.38 -5.58
CA ILE A 63 9.09 21.97 -6.92
C ILE A 63 8.26 23.26 -7.12
N ARG A 64 7.01 23.29 -6.68
CA ARG A 64 6.17 24.51 -6.78
C ARG A 64 6.68 25.66 -5.91
N SER A 65 7.27 25.35 -4.76
CA SER A 65 7.87 26.36 -3.87
C SER A 65 9.21 26.86 -4.43
N GLU A 66 10.02 25.98 -5.00
CA GLU A 66 11.34 26.30 -5.53
C GLU A 66 11.62 25.47 -6.80
N PRO A 67 11.19 25.99 -7.98
CA PRO A 67 11.27 25.23 -9.23
C PRO A 67 12.64 25.24 -9.91
N THR A 68 13.63 25.91 -9.34
CA THR A 68 14.99 26.03 -9.85
C THR A 68 15.92 24.99 -9.24
N GLY A 69 17.07 24.75 -9.87
CA GLY A 69 18.11 23.85 -9.36
C GLY A 69 17.83 22.37 -9.56
N PHE A 70 16.92 22.03 -10.46
CA PHE A 70 16.70 20.65 -10.89
C PHE A 70 17.37 20.39 -12.24
N ASP A 71 17.94 19.20 -12.35
CA ASP A 71 18.65 18.69 -13.52
C ASP A 71 18.09 17.35 -13.95
N LEU A 72 18.38 16.93 -15.19
CA LEU A 72 18.21 15.57 -15.68
C LEU A 72 19.57 14.88 -15.72
N HIS A 73 19.72 13.80 -14.96
CA HIS A 73 20.87 12.94 -15.02
C HIS A 73 20.67 11.85 -16.07
N ARG A 74 21.61 11.77 -16.99
CA ARG A 74 21.71 10.74 -18.03
C ARG A 74 23.12 10.23 -18.07
N ALA A 75 23.30 8.92 -17.99
CA ALA A 75 24.58 8.29 -18.26
C ALA A 75 24.35 6.88 -18.81
N PRO A 76 25.18 6.41 -19.73
CA PRO A 76 25.22 5.00 -20.09
C PRO A 76 25.49 4.15 -18.83
N GLY A 77 24.62 3.17 -18.55
CA GLY A 77 24.73 2.32 -17.38
C GLY A 77 24.19 2.92 -16.07
N LEU A 78 23.59 4.12 -16.11
CA LEU A 78 22.85 4.65 -14.97
C LEU A 78 21.63 3.77 -14.72
N ARG A 79 21.45 3.34 -13.47
CA ARG A 79 20.32 2.53 -13.01
C ARG A 79 19.47 3.32 -12.07
N ALA A 80 18.16 3.14 -12.17
CA ALA A 80 17.22 3.67 -11.21
C ALA A 80 17.04 2.70 -10.04
N HIS A 81 16.66 3.24 -8.90
CA HIS A 81 16.22 2.48 -7.72
C HIS A 81 14.75 2.82 -7.43
N SER A 82 14.10 1.99 -6.62
CA SER A 82 12.74 2.28 -6.18
C SER A 82 12.68 3.63 -5.48
N GLY A 83 11.71 4.47 -5.85
CA GLY A 83 11.56 5.83 -5.35
C GLY A 83 12.32 6.90 -6.14
N ASP A 84 13.27 6.54 -7.02
CA ASP A 84 13.92 7.52 -7.89
C ASP A 84 12.92 8.12 -8.88
N VAL A 85 12.99 9.43 -9.05
CA VAL A 85 12.04 10.17 -9.89
C VAL A 85 12.61 10.39 -11.28
N THR A 86 11.77 10.18 -12.29
CA THR A 86 12.10 10.46 -13.69
C THR A 86 11.10 11.42 -14.31
N LEU A 87 11.62 12.30 -15.19
CA LEU A 87 10.81 12.96 -16.20
C LEU A 87 10.78 12.04 -17.41
N ALA A 88 9.61 11.58 -17.82
CA ALA A 88 9.43 10.66 -18.93
C ALA A 88 8.47 11.24 -19.99
N ARG A 89 8.66 10.86 -21.25
CA ARG A 89 7.77 11.16 -22.34
C ARG A 89 6.86 9.98 -22.62
N VAL A 90 5.57 10.23 -22.78
CA VAL A 90 4.61 9.23 -23.23
C VAL A 90 4.85 8.93 -24.71
N VAL A 91 5.13 7.67 -25.04
CA VAL A 91 5.40 7.21 -26.42
C VAL A 91 4.14 6.62 -27.04
N GLU A 92 3.50 5.70 -26.32
CA GLU A 92 2.32 4.99 -26.78
C GLU A 92 1.32 4.81 -25.62
N ILE A 93 0.04 5.07 -25.90
CA ILE A 93 -1.02 4.87 -24.91
C ILE A 93 -1.45 3.41 -24.91
N GLY A 94 -1.38 2.81 -23.72
CA GLY A 94 -1.88 1.47 -23.46
C GLY A 94 -2.99 1.45 -22.40
N GLN A 95 -2.91 0.52 -21.45
CA GLN A 95 -3.91 0.32 -20.41
C GLN A 95 -4.16 1.56 -19.57
N HIS A 96 -3.10 2.26 -19.16
CA HIS A 96 -3.21 3.47 -18.37
C HIS A 96 -3.30 4.70 -19.28
N GLN A 97 -4.53 5.07 -19.65
CA GLN A 97 -4.82 6.22 -20.53
C GLN A 97 -4.79 7.57 -19.80
N ALA A 98 -4.65 7.55 -18.48
CA ALA A 98 -4.58 8.73 -17.64
C ALA A 98 -3.62 8.50 -16.48
N ILE A 99 -3.02 9.59 -16.00
CA ILE A 99 -2.24 9.62 -14.77
C ILE A 99 -3.07 10.27 -13.66
N GLU A 100 -3.00 9.71 -12.47
CA GLU A 100 -3.59 10.30 -11.27
C GLU A 100 -2.63 11.35 -10.71
N GLY A 101 -3.08 12.58 -10.67
CA GLY A 101 -2.28 13.72 -10.21
C GLY A 101 -2.13 13.79 -8.69
N PRO A 102 -1.35 14.77 -8.20
CA PRO A 102 -1.11 14.98 -6.76
C PRO A 102 -2.37 15.21 -5.93
N ASP A 103 -3.42 15.71 -6.54
CA ASP A 103 -4.76 15.96 -5.99
C ASP A 103 -5.77 14.86 -6.36
N SER A 104 -5.27 13.74 -6.86
CA SER A 104 -6.03 12.60 -7.38
C SER A 104 -6.93 12.90 -8.59
N ARG A 105 -6.84 14.11 -9.17
CA ARG A 105 -7.46 14.38 -10.46
C ARG A 105 -6.81 13.52 -11.55
N ARG A 106 -7.61 12.77 -12.30
CA ARG A 106 -7.13 11.98 -13.44
C ARG A 106 -6.92 12.85 -14.66
N ALA A 107 -5.66 13.02 -15.07
CA ALA A 107 -5.28 13.74 -16.27
C ALA A 107 -5.08 12.76 -17.43
N LEU A 108 -5.82 12.93 -18.55
CA LEU A 108 -5.62 12.12 -19.75
C LEU A 108 -4.20 12.28 -20.28
N LEU A 109 -3.65 11.22 -20.81
CA LEU A 109 -2.33 11.15 -21.43
C LEU A 109 -2.45 11.14 -22.95
N PHE A 110 -1.51 11.81 -23.60
CA PHE A 110 -1.36 11.83 -25.06
C PHE A 110 0.09 11.51 -25.40
N PRO A 111 0.37 10.85 -26.56
CA PRO A 111 1.74 10.71 -27.04
C PRO A 111 2.44 12.08 -27.13
N GLY A 112 3.66 12.15 -26.61
CA GLY A 112 4.43 13.39 -26.50
C GLY A 112 4.29 14.14 -25.18
N ASP A 113 3.29 13.83 -24.35
CA ASP A 113 3.19 14.39 -22.99
C ASP A 113 4.42 14.06 -22.15
N GLU A 114 4.86 15.01 -21.36
CA GLU A 114 5.87 14.78 -20.33
C GLU A 114 5.19 14.55 -18.98
N ILE A 115 5.61 13.48 -18.30
CA ILE A 115 5.08 13.07 -17.01
C ILE A 115 6.19 12.96 -15.98
N LEU A 116 5.87 13.29 -14.71
CA LEU A 116 6.76 13.11 -13.57
C LEU A 116 6.28 11.93 -12.77
N VAL A 117 7.07 10.85 -12.75
CA VAL A 117 6.74 9.56 -12.14
C VAL A 117 7.92 9.00 -11.35
N ALA A 118 7.67 8.05 -10.45
CA ALA A 118 8.71 7.38 -9.69
C ALA A 118 8.89 5.94 -10.16
N TYR A 119 10.14 5.49 -10.19
CA TYR A 119 10.42 4.07 -10.39
C TYR A 119 9.96 3.25 -9.19
N GLY A 120 9.37 2.08 -9.44
CA GLY A 120 8.92 1.16 -8.41
C GLY A 120 8.54 -0.19 -8.96
N ASN A 121 8.59 -1.20 -8.10
CA ASN A 121 8.08 -2.52 -8.41
C ASN A 121 6.55 -2.52 -8.29
N ARG A 122 5.87 -3.45 -8.94
CA ARG A 122 4.42 -3.59 -8.86
C ARG A 122 3.99 -5.04 -8.81
N TYR A 123 3.13 -5.34 -7.84
CA TYR A 123 2.35 -6.55 -7.75
C TYR A 123 0.87 -6.20 -7.92
N ALA A 124 0.25 -6.68 -8.99
CA ALA A 124 -1.18 -6.53 -9.24
C ALA A 124 -1.66 -7.71 -10.08
N PRO A 125 -2.16 -8.78 -9.45
CA PRO A 125 -2.56 -10.02 -10.13
C PRO A 125 -3.65 -9.82 -11.18
N ASP A 126 -4.49 -8.82 -11.02
CA ASP A 126 -5.54 -8.44 -11.97
C ASP A 126 -5.05 -7.48 -13.07
N GLN A 127 -3.83 -6.96 -12.98
CA GLN A 127 -3.25 -6.00 -13.93
C GLN A 127 -1.85 -6.39 -14.38
N PHE A 128 -0.81 -5.87 -13.71
CA PHE A 128 0.59 -6.02 -14.09
C PHE A 128 1.47 -6.44 -12.91
N GLU A 129 2.41 -7.30 -13.21
CA GLU A 129 3.64 -7.46 -12.45
C GLU A 129 4.74 -6.66 -13.14
N ALA A 130 5.53 -5.91 -12.39
CA ALA A 130 6.61 -5.10 -12.93
C ALA A 130 7.72 -4.88 -11.90
N GLU A 131 8.92 -4.65 -12.42
CA GLU A 131 10.11 -4.33 -11.62
C GLU A 131 10.80 -3.07 -12.14
N VAL A 132 11.62 -2.46 -11.28
CA VAL A 132 12.53 -1.37 -11.69
C VAL A 132 13.49 -1.89 -12.75
N PRO A 133 13.56 -1.24 -13.93
CA PRO A 133 14.41 -1.72 -15.02
C PRO A 133 15.92 -1.59 -14.70
N GLN A 134 16.75 -2.38 -15.37
CA GLN A 134 18.19 -2.37 -15.18
C GLN A 134 18.91 -1.20 -15.87
N ASP A 135 18.20 -0.43 -16.69
CA ASP A 135 18.68 0.77 -17.38
C ASP A 135 17.58 1.84 -17.48
N LEU A 136 17.90 2.98 -18.08
CA LEU A 136 16.95 4.08 -18.34
C LEU A 136 16.40 4.03 -19.77
N GLY A 137 16.28 2.85 -20.35
CA GLY A 137 15.63 2.65 -21.65
C GLY A 137 14.13 2.85 -21.60
N VAL A 138 13.48 2.63 -22.75
CA VAL A 138 12.01 2.66 -22.85
C VAL A 138 11.41 1.65 -21.88
N THR A 139 10.45 2.10 -21.11
CA THR A 139 9.79 1.32 -20.06
C THR A 139 8.28 1.63 -20.03
N HIS A 140 7.60 1.32 -18.95
CA HIS A 140 6.15 1.38 -18.88
C HIS A 140 5.64 2.21 -17.70
N LEU A 141 4.51 2.89 -17.89
CA LEU A 141 3.67 3.37 -16.80
C LEU A 141 2.82 2.18 -16.34
N VAL A 142 3.21 1.57 -15.24
CA VAL A 142 2.58 0.32 -14.76
C VAL A 142 1.47 0.56 -13.74
N ALA A 143 1.35 1.77 -13.19
CA ALA A 143 0.22 2.19 -12.34
C ALA A 143 -0.18 3.63 -12.64
N ALA A 144 -1.47 3.90 -12.67
CA ALA A 144 -2.00 5.24 -12.93
C ALA A 144 -1.57 6.27 -11.85
N GLY A 145 -1.30 5.84 -10.63
CA GLY A 145 -0.75 6.70 -9.57
C GLY A 145 0.69 7.16 -9.80
N GLY A 146 1.34 6.72 -10.90
CA GLY A 146 2.64 7.21 -11.35
C GLY A 146 3.82 6.33 -10.95
N VAL A 147 3.67 5.01 -11.12
CA VAL A 147 4.77 4.06 -10.98
C VAL A 147 5.30 3.68 -12.35
N ALA A 148 6.60 3.92 -12.57
CA ALA A 148 7.36 3.49 -13.74
C ALA A 148 8.08 2.18 -13.45
N GLY A 149 8.00 1.21 -14.36
CA GLY A 149 8.65 -0.09 -14.21
C GLY A 149 8.60 -0.90 -15.50
N GLN A 150 9.47 -1.89 -15.60
CA GLN A 150 9.44 -2.86 -16.69
C GLN A 150 8.38 -3.93 -16.39
N MET A 151 7.33 -4.00 -17.21
CA MET A 151 6.33 -5.05 -17.08
C MET A 151 6.97 -6.43 -17.34
N LEU A 152 6.76 -7.37 -16.42
CA LEU A 152 7.19 -8.77 -16.51
C LEU A 152 6.04 -9.65 -16.97
N SER A 153 4.87 -9.49 -16.35
CA SER A 153 3.66 -10.24 -16.68
C SER A 153 2.42 -9.35 -16.60
N ARG A 154 1.34 -9.79 -17.23
CA ARG A 154 0.04 -9.10 -17.19
C ARG A 154 -1.12 -10.09 -17.14
N HIS A 155 -2.19 -9.68 -16.50
CA HIS A 155 -3.44 -10.41 -16.55
C HIS A 155 -3.97 -10.48 -17.99
N SER A 156 -4.55 -11.61 -18.40
CA SER A 156 -5.01 -11.87 -19.78
C SER A 156 -6.03 -10.85 -20.31
N LYS A 157 -6.79 -10.20 -19.43
CA LYS A 157 -7.78 -9.16 -19.78
C LYS A 157 -7.18 -7.77 -19.95
N MET A 158 -5.91 -7.56 -19.58
CA MET A 158 -5.27 -6.25 -19.67
C MET A 158 -4.68 -6.01 -21.07
N ALA A 159 -4.84 -4.80 -21.59
CA ALA A 159 -4.07 -4.30 -22.72
C ALA A 159 -2.59 -4.17 -22.34
N HIS A 160 -1.71 -3.90 -23.31
CA HIS A 160 -0.33 -3.54 -23.02
C HIS A 160 -0.26 -2.30 -22.13
N PRO A 161 0.73 -2.14 -21.26
CA PRO A 161 0.90 -0.93 -20.48
C PRO A 161 1.25 0.26 -21.37
N THR A 162 0.96 1.46 -20.91
CA THR A 162 1.39 2.70 -21.57
C THR A 162 2.91 2.76 -21.61
N VAL A 163 3.48 2.97 -22.80
CA VAL A 163 4.92 3.00 -23.03
C VAL A 163 5.43 4.42 -22.77
N ILE A 164 6.49 4.52 -21.99
CA ILE A 164 7.16 5.78 -21.67
C ILE A 164 8.65 5.72 -21.96
N GLU A 165 9.21 6.85 -22.40
CA GLU A 165 10.63 7.05 -22.60
C GLU A 165 11.18 7.93 -21.48
N PRO A 166 11.98 7.41 -20.53
CA PRO A 166 12.65 8.23 -19.53
C PRO A 166 13.59 9.24 -20.19
N LEU A 167 13.40 10.50 -19.87
CA LEU A 167 14.26 11.58 -20.38
C LEU A 167 15.50 11.78 -19.49
N GLY A 168 15.57 11.14 -18.35
CA GLY A 168 16.62 11.14 -17.35
C GLY A 168 16.07 11.06 -15.94
N LEU A 169 16.88 10.68 -14.97
CA LEU A 169 16.52 10.80 -13.56
C LEU A 169 16.55 12.27 -13.16
N LEU A 170 15.52 12.68 -12.42
CA LEU A 170 15.51 14.01 -11.82
C LEU A 170 16.63 14.08 -10.78
N ALA A 171 17.40 15.16 -10.78
CA ALA A 171 18.47 15.39 -9.84
C ALA A 171 18.37 16.81 -9.26
N ARG A 172 18.91 17.01 -8.08
CA ARG A 172 19.07 18.31 -7.44
C ARG A 172 20.43 18.33 -6.70
N GLU A 173 21.19 19.39 -6.87
CA GLU A 173 22.51 19.55 -6.25
C GLU A 173 23.45 18.36 -6.51
N GLY A 174 23.38 17.78 -7.72
CA GLY A 174 24.22 16.65 -8.12
C GLY A 174 23.74 15.28 -7.64
N ALA A 175 22.72 15.18 -6.80
CA ALA A 175 22.15 13.93 -6.31
C ALA A 175 20.85 13.57 -7.02
N VAL A 176 20.62 12.28 -7.30
CA VAL A 176 19.34 11.79 -7.82
C VAL A 176 18.24 12.05 -6.80
N VAL A 177 17.12 12.59 -7.27
CA VAL A 177 15.93 12.83 -6.46
C VAL A 177 15.20 11.52 -6.22
N ASN A 178 15.15 11.12 -4.95
CA ASN A 178 14.36 9.99 -4.48
C ASN A 178 13.21 10.49 -3.61
N LEU A 179 12.03 9.85 -3.71
CA LEU A 179 10.83 10.23 -2.96
C LEU A 179 11.04 10.28 -1.44
N ALA A 180 11.88 9.40 -0.90
CA ALA A 180 12.19 9.35 0.53
C ALA A 180 12.78 10.67 1.07
N SER A 181 13.48 11.44 0.22
CA SER A 181 14.03 12.75 0.60
C SER A 181 12.98 13.85 0.75
N TYR A 182 11.78 13.66 0.16
CA TYR A 182 10.66 14.61 0.17
C TYR A 182 9.45 14.10 0.95
N ALA A 183 9.55 12.90 1.51
CA ALA A 183 8.48 12.32 2.31
C ALA A 183 8.24 13.14 3.59
N PRO A 184 6.97 13.43 3.95
CA PRO A 184 6.64 14.15 5.18
C PRO A 184 6.96 13.33 6.45
N HIS A 185 6.98 12.01 6.33
CA HIS A 185 7.32 11.09 7.41
C HIS A 185 8.57 10.29 7.06
N ARG A 186 9.33 9.92 8.09
CA ARG A 186 10.52 9.07 7.95
C ARG A 186 10.25 7.70 8.55
N LEU A 187 10.89 6.67 7.99
CA LEU A 187 10.87 5.34 8.58
C LEU A 187 11.41 5.41 10.01
N TRP A 188 10.75 4.72 10.90
CA TRP A 188 11.13 4.69 12.29
C TRP A 188 12.33 3.76 12.50
N ASN A 189 13.47 4.32 12.95
CA ASN A 189 14.72 3.58 13.19
C ASN A 189 14.95 3.28 14.69
N GLY A 190 13.99 3.58 15.57
CA GLY A 190 14.12 3.42 17.02
C GLY A 190 13.09 2.48 17.62
N ALA A 191 13.30 2.06 18.87
CA ALA A 191 12.26 1.36 19.63
C ALA A 191 11.10 2.33 19.88
N LEU A 192 9.87 1.89 19.58
CA LEU A 192 8.69 2.63 19.99
C LEU A 192 8.68 2.70 21.52
N ALA A 193 8.42 3.87 22.07
CA ALA A 193 8.24 4.03 23.50
C ALA A 193 7.12 3.07 23.96
N GLN A 194 7.48 2.04 24.71
CA GLN A 194 6.57 0.99 25.17
C GLN A 194 5.55 1.49 26.20
N SER A 195 5.68 2.75 26.65
CA SER A 195 5.00 3.29 27.82
C SER A 195 3.77 4.15 27.57
N ALA A 196 3.46 4.52 26.32
CA ALA A 196 2.24 5.27 26.04
C ALA A 196 1.06 4.33 25.69
N PRO A 197 -0.15 4.59 26.20
CA PRO A 197 -1.34 3.86 25.74
C PRO A 197 -1.46 4.06 24.24
N ARG A 198 -1.56 2.94 23.51
CA ARG A 198 -1.69 2.95 22.05
C ARG A 198 -3.16 2.92 21.68
N PRO A 199 -3.60 3.73 20.71
CA PRO A 199 -4.93 3.57 20.15
C PRO A 199 -5.12 2.14 19.63
N PRO A 200 -6.27 1.51 19.85
CA PRO A 200 -6.55 0.19 19.29
C PRO A 200 -6.49 0.25 17.76
N LEU A 201 -5.86 -0.77 17.14
CA LEU A 201 -5.71 -0.90 15.71
C LEU A 201 -6.58 -2.06 15.21
N VAL A 202 -7.39 -1.78 14.20
CA VAL A 202 -8.16 -2.76 13.45
C VAL A 202 -7.58 -2.88 12.05
N ALA A 203 -7.17 -4.07 11.65
CA ALA A 203 -6.67 -4.33 10.31
C ALA A 203 -7.80 -4.80 9.38
N VAL A 204 -7.83 -4.26 8.17
CA VAL A 204 -8.67 -4.77 7.08
C VAL A 204 -7.76 -5.52 6.11
N ILE A 205 -7.94 -6.84 6.07
CA ILE A 205 -7.11 -7.78 5.31
C ILE A 205 -8.04 -8.56 4.38
N GLY A 206 -7.53 -9.13 3.28
CA GLY A 206 -8.40 -9.86 2.38
C GLY A 206 -7.73 -11.02 1.66
N THR A 207 -8.53 -11.83 1.00
CA THR A 207 -8.06 -12.99 0.22
C THR A 207 -7.13 -12.59 -0.91
N SER A 208 -7.41 -11.47 -1.57
CA SER A 208 -6.71 -11.03 -2.80
C SER A 208 -6.99 -9.56 -3.10
N MET A 209 -6.35 -9.04 -4.13
CA MET A 209 -6.79 -7.81 -4.79
C MET A 209 -8.29 -7.94 -5.16
N ASP A 210 -9.02 -6.83 -5.14
CA ASP A 210 -10.47 -6.76 -5.41
C ASP A 210 -11.39 -7.58 -4.49
N SER A 211 -10.91 -8.07 -3.35
CA SER A 211 -11.77 -8.72 -2.35
C SER A 211 -12.71 -7.76 -1.60
N GLY A 212 -12.55 -6.44 -1.81
CA GLY A 212 -13.38 -5.40 -1.19
C GLY A 212 -12.75 -4.72 0.02
N LYS A 213 -11.44 -4.86 0.28
CA LYS A 213 -10.73 -4.27 1.44
C LYS A 213 -10.98 -2.76 1.59
N THR A 214 -10.65 -1.99 0.55
CA THR A 214 -10.76 -0.52 0.60
C THR A 214 -12.20 -0.06 0.86
N THR A 215 -13.19 -0.69 0.19
CA THR A 215 -14.60 -0.38 0.42
C THR A 215 -15.05 -0.74 1.83
N THR A 216 -14.60 -1.88 2.34
CA THR A 216 -14.89 -2.33 3.70
C THR A 216 -14.25 -1.41 4.75
N ALA A 217 -12.99 -1.02 4.55
CA ALA A 217 -12.31 -0.07 5.42
C ALA A 217 -13.04 1.28 5.43
N GLY A 218 -13.41 1.82 4.26
CA GLY A 218 -14.17 3.06 4.15
C GLY A 218 -15.53 2.99 4.85
N ALA A 219 -16.29 1.90 4.64
CA ALA A 219 -17.57 1.70 5.33
C ALA A 219 -17.41 1.64 6.86
N LEU A 220 -16.40 0.90 7.34
CA LEU A 220 -16.11 0.81 8.77
C LEU A 220 -15.70 2.16 9.36
N ILE A 221 -14.82 2.91 8.68
CA ILE A 221 -14.45 4.27 9.08
C ILE A 221 -15.69 5.14 9.20
N ARG A 222 -16.57 5.09 8.20
CA ARG A 222 -17.83 5.88 8.19
C ARG A 222 -18.72 5.55 9.38
N GLY A 223 -18.93 4.26 9.67
CA GLY A 223 -19.76 3.81 10.81
C GLY A 223 -19.18 4.26 12.15
N LEU A 224 -17.86 4.09 12.34
CA LEU A 224 -17.19 4.49 13.59
C LEU A 224 -17.20 6.02 13.78
N THR A 225 -16.96 6.77 12.71
CA THR A 225 -17.06 8.25 12.75
C THR A 225 -18.49 8.71 13.04
N ALA A 226 -19.49 8.07 12.44
CA ALA A 226 -20.89 8.34 12.73
C ALA A 226 -21.29 7.97 14.17
N ALA A 227 -20.60 6.99 14.78
CA ALA A 227 -20.70 6.68 16.20
C ALA A 227 -20.01 7.70 17.13
N GLY A 228 -19.41 8.76 16.59
CA GLY A 228 -18.75 9.82 17.34
C GLY A 228 -17.28 9.54 17.71
N LEU A 229 -16.63 8.54 17.09
CA LEU A 229 -15.23 8.23 17.33
C LEU A 229 -14.32 9.07 16.43
N ARG A 230 -13.14 9.43 16.96
CA ARG A 230 -12.03 9.96 16.17
C ARG A 230 -11.30 8.79 15.52
N VAL A 231 -11.38 8.71 14.22
CA VAL A 231 -10.79 7.62 13.45
C VAL A 231 -9.58 8.15 12.66
N SER A 232 -8.42 7.55 12.84
CA SER A 232 -7.30 7.68 11.91
C SER A 232 -7.25 6.45 11.01
N ALA A 233 -6.83 6.62 9.77
CA ALA A 233 -6.77 5.50 8.84
C ALA A 233 -5.49 5.48 8.02
N GLY A 234 -5.10 4.29 7.56
CA GLY A 234 -3.94 4.16 6.69
C GLY A 234 -3.94 2.91 5.84
N LYS A 235 -2.98 2.89 4.92
CA LYS A 235 -2.67 1.75 4.08
C LYS A 235 -1.19 1.44 4.16
N VAL A 236 -0.84 0.22 4.61
CA VAL A 236 0.56 -0.12 4.86
C VAL A 236 1.26 -0.74 3.66
N THR A 237 0.55 -1.46 2.81
CA THR A 237 1.09 -2.18 1.65
C THR A 237 0.28 -1.89 0.38
N GLY A 238 0.91 -2.04 -0.78
CA GLY A 238 0.27 -1.92 -2.08
C GLY A 238 1.06 -1.06 -3.08
N THR A 239 0.36 -0.53 -4.08
CA THR A 239 0.89 0.39 -5.11
C THR A 239 0.29 1.78 -4.92
N GLY A 240 1.10 2.83 -5.01
CA GLY A 240 0.69 4.22 -4.78
C GLY A 240 -0.44 4.68 -5.69
N ALA A 241 -1.58 5.01 -5.08
CA ALA A 241 -2.77 5.55 -5.72
C ALA A 241 -3.58 6.34 -4.69
N GLY A 242 -4.08 7.50 -5.06
CA GLY A 242 -4.76 8.41 -4.13
C GLY A 242 -6.18 8.00 -3.80
N ARG A 243 -6.81 7.19 -4.65
CA ARG A 243 -8.22 6.81 -4.50
C ARG A 243 -8.55 6.25 -3.11
N ASP A 244 -7.69 5.38 -2.57
CA ASP A 244 -7.93 4.73 -1.28
C ASP A 244 -7.84 5.74 -0.14
N ALA A 245 -6.82 6.59 -0.14
CA ALA A 245 -6.63 7.64 0.86
C ALA A 245 -7.81 8.64 0.86
N TRP A 246 -8.29 9.03 -0.33
CA TRP A 246 -9.45 9.92 -0.43
C TRP A 246 -10.73 9.27 0.06
N LEU A 247 -10.96 7.98 -0.25
CA LEU A 247 -12.12 7.27 0.27
C LEU A 247 -12.11 7.25 1.81
N PHE A 248 -10.95 7.03 2.42
CA PHE A 248 -10.85 7.04 3.88
C PHE A 248 -11.10 8.43 4.47
N ALA A 249 -10.58 9.48 3.84
CA ALA A 249 -10.84 10.86 4.24
C ALA A 249 -12.32 11.24 4.07
N ASP A 250 -12.94 10.91 2.94
CA ASP A 250 -14.37 11.14 2.69
C ASP A 250 -15.26 10.35 3.65
N SER A 251 -14.78 9.22 4.16
CA SER A 251 -15.45 8.41 5.19
C SER A 251 -15.32 8.99 6.59
N GLY A 252 -14.45 10.00 6.78
CA GLY A 252 -14.31 10.76 8.04
C GLY A 252 -13.04 10.48 8.83
N ALA A 253 -12.06 9.72 8.28
CA ALA A 253 -10.79 9.52 8.96
C ALA A 253 -9.89 10.76 8.90
N VAL A 254 -9.26 11.11 10.02
CA VAL A 254 -8.28 12.22 10.14
C VAL A 254 -7.25 11.85 11.21
N PRO A 255 -5.94 11.79 10.86
CA PRO A 255 -5.37 11.86 9.51
C PRO A 255 -5.53 10.55 8.73
N VAL A 256 -5.24 10.63 7.41
CA VAL A 256 -5.08 9.47 6.54
C VAL A 256 -3.66 9.44 6.01
N LEU A 257 -2.97 8.30 6.12
CA LEU A 257 -1.59 8.11 5.65
C LEU A 257 -1.46 6.81 4.86
N ASP A 258 -0.56 6.81 3.88
CA ASP A 258 -0.14 5.59 3.21
C ASP A 258 1.40 5.50 3.10
N PHE A 259 1.92 4.39 2.57
CA PHE A 259 3.35 4.18 2.38
C PHE A 259 4.02 5.23 1.49
N THR A 260 3.27 5.96 0.65
CA THR A 260 3.83 7.02 -0.20
C THR A 260 4.15 8.28 0.61
N ASP A 261 3.54 8.46 1.79
CA ASP A 261 3.90 9.52 2.76
C ASP A 261 5.23 9.25 3.44
N PHE A 262 5.78 8.04 3.28
CA PHE A 262 7.10 7.60 3.73
C PHE A 262 8.11 7.45 2.59
N GLY A 263 7.73 7.83 1.37
CA GLY A 263 8.60 7.87 0.20
C GLY A 263 8.64 6.59 -0.63
N HIS A 264 7.75 5.64 -0.37
CA HIS A 264 7.66 4.40 -1.15
C HIS A 264 6.59 4.53 -2.25
N PRO A 265 6.92 4.40 -3.55
CA PRO A 265 5.91 4.40 -4.61
C PRO A 265 5.09 3.10 -4.64
N SER A 266 5.63 2.04 -4.08
CA SER A 266 5.05 0.71 -3.93
C SER A 266 5.79 -0.02 -2.82
N THR A 267 5.15 -1.04 -2.23
CA THR A 267 5.76 -1.88 -1.19
C THR A 267 6.17 -3.26 -1.70
N TYR A 268 5.91 -3.56 -2.97
CA TYR A 268 6.35 -4.82 -3.58
C TYR A 268 7.88 -4.89 -3.64
N HIS A 269 8.44 -5.99 -3.17
CA HIS A 269 9.88 -6.23 -2.99
C HIS A 269 10.58 -5.32 -1.96
N LEU A 270 9.84 -4.72 -1.03
CA LEU A 270 10.48 -4.18 0.17
C LEU A 270 11.01 -5.32 1.03
N SER A 271 12.19 -5.13 1.58
CA SER A 271 12.71 -6.07 2.56
C SER A 271 11.83 -6.08 3.83
N PHE A 272 11.76 -7.22 4.52
CA PHE A 272 10.96 -7.30 5.74
C PHE A 272 11.32 -6.25 6.80
N PRO A 273 12.61 -5.93 7.07
CA PRO A 273 12.96 -4.84 7.99
C PRO A 273 12.39 -3.48 7.57
N GLU A 274 12.40 -3.15 6.27
CA GLU A 274 11.82 -1.90 5.75
C GLU A 274 10.29 -1.90 5.88
N LEU A 275 9.64 -3.01 5.53
CA LEU A 275 8.19 -3.16 5.67
C LEU A 275 7.74 -3.03 7.13
N ARG A 276 8.48 -3.65 8.05
CA ARG A 276 8.25 -3.56 9.49
C ARG A 276 8.44 -2.14 10.00
N ALA A 277 9.51 -1.45 9.58
CA ALA A 277 9.76 -0.05 9.94
C ALA A 277 8.67 0.88 9.40
N LEU A 278 8.17 0.61 8.19
CA LEU A 278 7.07 1.33 7.57
C LEU A 278 5.76 1.15 8.34
N PHE A 279 5.39 -0.09 8.69
CA PHE A 279 4.22 -0.39 9.52
C PHE A 279 4.27 0.39 10.84
N ILE A 280 5.40 0.31 11.57
CA ILE A 280 5.61 1.03 12.82
C ILE A 280 5.51 2.55 12.60
N GLY A 281 6.12 3.06 11.53
CA GLY A 281 6.09 4.48 11.17
C GLY A 281 4.68 4.99 10.91
N ILE A 282 3.89 4.27 10.11
CA ILE A 282 2.49 4.62 9.80
C ILE A 282 1.65 4.61 11.09
N VAL A 283 1.69 3.52 11.86
CA VAL A 283 0.91 3.42 13.11
C VAL A 283 1.31 4.48 14.12
N GLY A 284 2.62 4.75 14.24
CA GLY A 284 3.14 5.80 15.11
C GLY A 284 2.66 7.19 14.70
N ALA A 285 2.73 7.52 13.42
CA ALA A 285 2.29 8.81 12.90
C ALA A 285 0.77 9.00 13.03
N LEU A 286 -0.03 7.97 12.72
CA LEU A 286 -1.48 7.98 12.91
C LEU A 286 -1.86 8.15 14.38
N GLY A 287 -1.12 7.51 15.29
CA GLY A 287 -1.34 7.60 16.74
C GLY A 287 -1.09 8.98 17.33
N GLN A 288 -0.28 9.83 16.68
CA GLN A 288 0.00 11.21 17.16
C GLN A 288 -1.23 12.12 17.18
N ALA A 289 -2.23 11.79 16.35
CA ALA A 289 -3.51 12.50 16.35
C ALA A 289 -4.42 12.13 17.53
N ASP A 290 -3.98 11.24 18.42
CA ASP A 290 -4.74 10.73 19.56
C ASP A 290 -6.14 10.21 19.15
N PRO A 291 -6.23 9.30 18.15
CA PRO A 291 -7.50 8.75 17.71
C PRO A 291 -8.07 7.78 18.74
N ASP A 292 -9.38 7.56 18.70
CA ASP A 292 -10.04 6.53 19.50
C ASP A 292 -9.82 5.12 18.88
N VAL A 293 -9.56 5.06 17.55
CA VAL A 293 -9.24 3.83 16.81
C VAL A 293 -8.45 4.15 15.55
N ILE A 294 -7.55 3.23 15.16
CA ILE A 294 -6.85 3.25 13.87
C ILE A 294 -7.41 2.14 12.99
N ILE A 295 -7.83 2.47 11.77
CA ILE A 295 -8.21 1.49 10.74
C ILE A 295 -7.06 1.40 9.73
N LEU A 296 -6.50 0.20 9.55
CA LEU A 296 -5.34 -0.02 8.69
C LEU A 296 -5.64 -1.05 7.60
N GLU A 297 -5.61 -0.65 6.35
CA GLU A 297 -5.68 -1.58 5.22
C GLU A 297 -4.33 -2.25 4.98
N VAL A 298 -4.32 -3.59 4.87
CA VAL A 298 -3.17 -4.39 4.46
C VAL A 298 -3.49 -5.05 3.11
N ALA A 299 -2.88 -4.56 2.07
CA ALA A 299 -3.00 -5.08 0.70
C ALA A 299 -1.75 -5.92 0.35
N ASP A 300 -1.76 -6.83 -0.65
CA ASP A 300 -2.92 -7.11 -1.50
C ASP A 300 -3.77 -8.25 -0.96
N GLY A 301 -3.25 -9.43 -0.76
CA GLY A 301 -3.93 -10.61 -0.24
C GLY A 301 -3.06 -11.36 0.77
N VAL A 302 -3.68 -12.21 1.58
CA VAL A 302 -3.02 -12.95 2.68
C VAL A 302 -1.88 -13.87 2.21
N LEU A 303 -1.82 -14.24 0.93
CA LEU A 303 -0.78 -15.10 0.36
C LEU A 303 0.31 -14.32 -0.40
N GLN A 304 0.17 -13.00 -0.54
CA GLN A 304 1.21 -12.16 -1.09
C GLN A 304 2.37 -12.06 -0.10
N ALA A 305 3.62 -12.23 -0.56
CA ALA A 305 4.78 -12.49 0.29
C ALA A 305 4.95 -11.45 1.40
N GLU A 306 5.01 -10.16 1.06
CA GLU A 306 5.20 -9.07 2.03
C GLU A 306 4.03 -9.00 3.03
N THR A 307 2.79 -9.23 2.56
CA THR A 307 1.61 -9.28 3.43
C THR A 307 1.70 -10.46 4.40
N ALA A 308 2.08 -11.63 3.92
CA ALA A 308 2.22 -12.84 4.74
C ALA A 308 3.32 -12.68 5.80
N GLU A 309 4.49 -12.12 5.42
CA GLU A 309 5.58 -11.84 6.35
C GLU A 309 5.17 -10.83 7.43
N LEU A 310 4.48 -9.76 7.05
CA LEU A 310 3.99 -8.76 8.00
C LEU A 310 3.00 -9.35 9.01
N MET A 311 2.04 -10.15 8.54
CA MET A 311 1.04 -10.80 9.42
C MET A 311 1.67 -11.84 10.36
N ALA A 312 2.76 -12.49 9.94
CA ALA A 312 3.48 -13.48 10.75
C ALA A 312 4.41 -12.81 11.80
N ASP A 313 4.68 -11.51 11.70
CA ASP A 313 5.47 -10.80 12.71
C ASP A 313 4.70 -10.72 14.04
N PRO A 314 5.26 -11.23 15.15
CA PRO A 314 4.65 -11.10 16.47
C PRO A 314 4.28 -9.65 16.83
N LEU A 315 5.09 -8.68 16.36
CA LEU A 315 4.81 -7.27 16.59
C LEU A 315 3.49 -6.83 15.93
N PHE A 316 3.18 -7.32 14.73
CA PHE A 316 1.89 -7.06 14.08
C PHE A 316 0.73 -7.55 14.94
N GLY A 317 0.81 -8.77 15.47
CA GLY A 317 -0.17 -9.33 16.39
C GLY A 317 -0.32 -8.54 17.70
N ASP A 318 0.77 -7.97 18.23
CA ASP A 318 0.74 -7.12 19.44
C ASP A 318 -0.04 -5.80 19.21
N TYR A 319 0.00 -5.28 17.99
CA TYR A 319 -0.67 -4.02 17.63
C TYR A 319 -2.12 -4.24 17.22
N VAL A 320 -2.40 -5.25 16.40
CA VAL A 320 -3.72 -5.51 15.81
C VAL A 320 -4.64 -6.15 16.84
N LYS A 321 -5.70 -5.46 17.22
CA LYS A 321 -6.69 -5.94 18.19
C LYS A 321 -7.78 -6.78 17.53
N ALA A 322 -8.10 -6.48 16.27
CA ALA A 322 -9.07 -7.21 15.49
C ALA A 322 -8.76 -7.12 13.99
N VAL A 323 -9.21 -8.11 13.25
CA VAL A 323 -9.19 -8.12 11.78
C VAL A 323 -10.63 -8.14 11.27
N VAL A 324 -10.94 -7.26 10.32
CA VAL A 324 -12.10 -7.43 9.44
C VAL A 324 -11.58 -8.04 8.15
N PHE A 325 -11.98 -9.27 7.89
CA PHE A 325 -11.46 -10.06 6.78
C PHE A 325 -12.37 -9.97 5.56
N THR A 326 -11.83 -9.62 4.40
CA THR A 326 -12.60 -9.54 3.15
C THR A 326 -12.33 -10.74 2.25
N ALA A 327 -13.40 -11.36 1.75
CA ALA A 327 -13.30 -12.51 0.89
C ALA A 327 -14.13 -12.34 -0.39
N VAL A 328 -13.72 -13.07 -1.45
CA VAL A 328 -14.45 -13.11 -2.71
C VAL A 328 -15.57 -14.15 -2.65
N ASP A 329 -15.33 -15.27 -1.96
CA ASP A 329 -16.25 -16.40 -1.81
C ASP A 329 -16.11 -17.08 -0.44
N ALA A 330 -16.96 -18.08 -0.16
CA ALA A 330 -16.99 -18.80 1.10
C ALA A 330 -15.73 -19.65 1.35
N VAL A 331 -15.12 -20.22 0.32
CA VAL A 331 -13.89 -21.03 0.44
C VAL A 331 -12.72 -20.12 0.80
N GLY A 332 -12.60 -18.98 0.15
CA GLY A 332 -11.62 -17.94 0.47
C GLY A 332 -11.80 -17.41 1.89
N ALA A 333 -13.05 -17.19 2.33
CA ALA A 333 -13.37 -16.79 3.69
C ALA A 333 -12.88 -17.84 4.71
N PHE A 334 -13.21 -19.11 4.48
CA PHE A 334 -12.81 -20.21 5.35
C PHE A 334 -11.28 -20.35 5.44
N ALA A 335 -10.61 -20.38 4.31
CA ALA A 335 -9.15 -20.53 4.26
C ALA A 335 -8.43 -19.34 4.92
N GLY A 336 -8.88 -18.10 4.65
CA GLY A 336 -8.27 -16.90 5.23
C GLY A 336 -8.50 -16.77 6.73
N VAL A 337 -9.71 -17.03 7.22
CA VAL A 337 -10.01 -17.03 8.65
C VAL A 337 -9.16 -18.08 9.38
N ARG A 338 -9.00 -19.27 8.79
CA ARG A 338 -8.15 -20.31 9.35
C ARG A 338 -6.69 -19.88 9.43
N LEU A 339 -6.16 -19.32 8.34
CA LEU A 339 -4.78 -18.83 8.29
C LEU A 339 -4.54 -17.74 9.35
N LEU A 340 -5.46 -16.79 9.49
CA LEU A 340 -5.34 -15.73 10.48
C LEU A 340 -5.41 -16.27 11.91
N ALA A 341 -6.26 -17.26 12.16
CA ALA A 341 -6.34 -17.93 13.47
C ALA A 341 -5.04 -18.68 13.81
N ASP A 342 -4.42 -19.36 12.84
CA ASP A 342 -3.14 -20.04 13.02
C ASP A 342 -1.99 -19.04 13.31
N LEU A 343 -2.11 -17.79 12.87
CA LEU A 343 -1.21 -16.67 13.22
C LEU A 343 -1.59 -15.97 14.55
N GLY A 344 -2.64 -16.43 15.24
CA GLY A 344 -3.11 -15.81 16.50
C GLY A 344 -3.85 -14.50 16.31
N LEU A 345 -4.28 -14.16 15.10
CA LEU A 345 -5.02 -12.93 14.79
C LEU A 345 -6.52 -13.15 14.93
N SER A 346 -7.19 -12.28 15.70
CA SER A 346 -8.63 -12.38 15.97
C SER A 346 -9.44 -11.75 14.84
N VAL A 347 -10.27 -12.55 14.15
CA VAL A 347 -11.18 -12.07 13.12
C VAL A 347 -12.51 -11.65 13.72
N ALA A 348 -12.87 -10.37 13.62
CA ALA A 348 -14.10 -9.81 14.16
C ALA A 348 -15.30 -10.03 13.23
N ALA A 349 -15.08 -9.96 11.94
CA ALA A 349 -16.11 -10.18 10.93
C ALA A 349 -15.49 -10.58 9.59
N VAL A 350 -16.26 -11.27 8.77
CA VAL A 350 -16.01 -11.45 7.34
C VAL A 350 -16.90 -10.47 6.56
N ALA A 351 -16.33 -9.83 5.55
CA ALA A 351 -17.00 -8.86 4.68
C ALA A 351 -16.50 -8.96 3.23
N GLY A 352 -16.70 -7.95 2.41
CA GLY A 352 -16.19 -7.89 1.05
C GLY A 352 -17.13 -8.51 0.02
N VAL A 353 -16.58 -8.92 -1.13
CA VAL A 353 -17.34 -9.37 -2.30
C VAL A 353 -18.27 -10.55 -2.00
N VAL A 354 -17.89 -11.45 -1.10
CA VAL A 354 -18.71 -12.58 -0.66
C VAL A 354 -20.10 -12.13 -0.18
N THR A 355 -20.21 -10.93 0.37
CA THR A 355 -21.49 -10.39 0.88
C THR A 355 -22.45 -9.89 -0.20
N SER A 356 -22.01 -9.86 -1.46
CA SER A 356 -22.90 -9.56 -2.60
C SER A 356 -23.93 -10.66 -2.85
N SER A 357 -23.71 -11.87 -2.30
CA SER A 357 -24.63 -12.99 -2.38
C SER A 357 -25.07 -13.43 -0.98
N PRO A 358 -26.38 -13.34 -0.65
CA PRO A 358 -26.88 -13.86 0.63
C PRO A 358 -26.65 -15.36 0.82
N LEU A 359 -26.57 -16.13 -0.26
CA LEU A 359 -26.22 -17.57 -0.20
C LEU A 359 -24.76 -17.76 0.21
N ALA A 360 -23.84 -17.08 -0.47
CA ALA A 360 -22.42 -17.15 -0.17
C ALA A 360 -22.09 -16.61 1.24
N SER A 361 -22.82 -15.58 1.69
CA SER A 361 -22.69 -15.08 3.06
C SER A 361 -23.02 -16.14 4.10
N ARG A 362 -24.15 -16.87 3.94
CA ARG A 362 -24.54 -17.95 4.87
C ARG A 362 -23.56 -19.14 4.83
N GLU A 363 -23.06 -19.49 3.64
CA GLU A 363 -22.03 -20.52 3.50
C GLU A 363 -20.75 -20.14 4.22
N ALA A 364 -20.29 -18.88 4.04
CA ALA A 364 -19.10 -18.36 4.71
C ALA A 364 -19.27 -18.33 6.22
N GLU A 365 -20.42 -17.83 6.72
CA GLU A 365 -20.70 -17.79 8.16
C GLU A 365 -20.76 -19.19 8.79
N THR A 366 -21.41 -20.13 8.10
CA THR A 366 -21.46 -21.52 8.54
C THR A 366 -20.07 -22.17 8.57
N ALA A 367 -19.25 -21.93 7.54
CA ALA A 367 -17.93 -22.54 7.43
C ALA A 367 -16.91 -21.95 8.41
N THR A 368 -16.99 -20.65 8.69
CA THR A 368 -16.02 -19.93 9.52
C THR A 368 -16.44 -19.80 10.99
N SER A 369 -17.74 -19.87 11.28
CA SER A 369 -18.33 -19.50 12.60
C SER A 369 -18.02 -18.03 12.98
N ILE A 370 -17.66 -17.19 12.03
CA ILE A 370 -17.42 -15.76 12.19
C ILE A 370 -18.61 -14.99 11.58
N PRO A 371 -19.12 -13.93 12.24
CA PRO A 371 -20.18 -13.11 11.65
C PRO A 371 -19.84 -12.60 10.26
N VAL A 372 -20.72 -12.77 9.29
CA VAL A 372 -20.60 -12.20 7.95
C VAL A 372 -21.44 -10.96 7.85
N VAL A 373 -20.79 -9.81 7.63
CA VAL A 373 -21.44 -8.49 7.64
C VAL A 373 -21.39 -7.88 6.25
N VAL A 374 -22.55 -7.51 5.73
CA VAL A 374 -22.63 -6.83 4.43
C VAL A 374 -21.80 -5.55 4.47
N THR A 375 -20.89 -5.40 3.49
CA THR A 375 -19.88 -4.33 3.50
C THR A 375 -20.49 -2.94 3.77
N ASN A 376 -21.60 -2.61 3.10
CA ASN A 376 -22.24 -1.29 3.26
C ASN A 376 -22.92 -1.11 4.63
N GLU A 377 -23.31 -2.19 5.30
CA GLU A 377 -23.90 -2.12 6.65
C GLU A 377 -22.88 -1.71 7.71
N LEU A 378 -21.57 -1.90 7.45
CA LEU A 378 -20.53 -1.39 8.32
C LEU A 378 -20.48 0.15 8.42
N ALA A 379 -21.15 0.86 7.51
CA ALA A 379 -21.30 2.30 7.59
C ALA A 379 -22.39 2.75 8.62
N ASP A 380 -23.19 1.81 9.11
CA ASP A 380 -24.11 2.05 10.21
C ASP A 380 -23.34 2.05 11.55
N PRO A 381 -23.51 3.10 12.40
CA PRO A 381 -22.77 3.23 13.65
C PRO A 381 -23.02 2.09 14.65
N GLU A 382 -24.25 1.55 14.70
CA GLU A 382 -24.60 0.45 15.61
C GLU A 382 -23.97 -0.87 15.14
N VAL A 383 -23.93 -1.09 13.82
CA VAL A 383 -23.30 -2.28 13.24
C VAL A 383 -21.79 -2.24 13.45
N ALA A 384 -21.14 -1.11 13.14
CA ALA A 384 -19.69 -0.95 13.33
C ALA A 384 -19.30 -1.13 14.82
N ALA A 385 -20.04 -0.49 15.72
CA ALA A 385 -19.82 -0.61 17.16
C ALA A 385 -20.02 -2.06 17.65
N ARG A 386 -21.07 -2.74 17.21
CA ARG A 386 -21.37 -4.13 17.58
C ARG A 386 -20.26 -5.10 17.13
N VAL A 387 -19.73 -4.90 15.93
CA VAL A 387 -18.64 -5.75 15.37
C VAL A 387 -17.37 -5.58 16.18
N LEU A 388 -17.02 -4.37 16.60
CA LEU A 388 -15.71 -4.07 17.17
C LEU A 388 -15.69 -3.98 18.70
N SER A 389 -16.82 -3.77 19.37
CA SER A 389 -16.87 -3.63 20.83
C SER A 389 -16.24 -4.81 21.61
N PRO A 390 -16.33 -6.08 21.17
CA PRO A 390 -15.68 -7.18 21.87
C PRO A 390 -14.15 -7.07 21.92
N TYR A 391 -13.56 -6.31 20.99
CA TYR A 391 -12.11 -6.18 20.79
C TYR A 391 -11.54 -4.85 21.29
N LEU A 392 -12.35 -3.78 21.24
CA LEU A 392 -11.94 -2.41 21.59
C LEU A 392 -12.36 -2.00 22.99
N GLY A 393 -13.19 -2.81 23.66
CA GLY A 393 -13.86 -2.44 24.90
C GLY A 393 -14.98 -1.42 24.67
N PRO A 394 -15.56 -0.86 25.75
CA PRO A 394 -16.62 0.13 25.62
C PRO A 394 -16.11 1.35 24.86
N LEU A 395 -16.69 1.59 23.69
CA LEU A 395 -16.37 2.75 22.88
C LEU A 395 -16.85 4.03 23.59
N PRO A 396 -16.08 5.13 23.59
CA PRO A 396 -16.50 6.37 24.23
C PRO A 396 -17.76 6.89 23.53
N SER A 397 -18.85 7.06 24.29
CA SER A 397 -20.05 7.75 23.79
C SER A 397 -19.74 9.25 23.73
N ARG A 398 -19.43 9.77 22.57
CA ARG A 398 -19.32 11.21 22.33
C ARG A 398 -20.53 11.71 21.59
N ASP A 399 -20.91 12.95 21.83
CA ASP A 399 -21.95 13.62 21.06
C ASP A 399 -21.45 13.76 19.61
N PRO A 400 -22.12 13.13 18.63
CA PRO A 400 -21.69 13.17 17.23
C PRO A 400 -21.68 14.59 16.63
N THR A 401 -22.33 15.57 17.29
CA THR A 401 -22.32 16.98 16.85
C THR A 401 -21.01 17.70 17.18
N LEU A 402 -20.15 17.12 18.00
CA LEU A 402 -18.85 17.70 18.40
C LEU A 402 -17.66 17.23 17.56
N VAL A 403 -17.86 16.27 16.65
CA VAL A 403 -16.83 15.83 15.69
C VAL A 403 -17.02 16.69 14.44
N ALA A 404 -16.42 17.88 14.40
CA ALA A 404 -16.38 18.72 13.22
C ALA A 404 -15.49 18.08 12.14
N PRO A 405 -15.86 18.24 10.86
CA PRO A 405 -15.06 17.76 9.72
C PRO A 405 -13.71 18.47 9.61
#